data_a22ccb720c8e8918fb9dace19cb1a273
#
_entry.id   a22ccb720c8e8918fb9dace19cb1a273
#
_cell.length_a   1.000
_cell.length_b   1.000
_cell.length_c   1.000
_cell.angle_alpha   90.00
_cell.angle_beta   90.00
_cell.angle_gamma   90.00
#
_symmetry.space_group_name_H-M   'P 1'
#
loop_
_entity.id
_entity.type
_entity.pdbx_description
1 polymer ?
#
loop_
_entity_poly.entity_id
_entity_poly.type
_entity_poly.pdbx_seq_one_letter_code
_entity_poly.pdbx_strand_id
1 'polypeptide(L)'
;MYKFLTLALLLVINGCSSVTSNEVIKLDSQSITTVSPKIIEVKLEQTPFDIWERIRLELTLVIPQDQIAATSIYRERLYKNQTAVNRISKSGQRYLHHTLTRAEELGLPVELALLPFVESEFDPYAKSVDGATGIWQFMPATGEEWGLKSNWWYDGKKDVLAST
;
A
#
# COMPACT_ATOMS: atom_id res chain seq x y z
N MET A 1 18.18 -27.42 -45.92
CA MET A 1 18.81 -28.06 -44.76
C MET A 1 17.83 -28.13 -43.63
N TYR A 2 16.84 -29.02 -43.78
CA TYR A 2 15.81 -29.30 -42.77
C TYR A 2 15.79 -30.80 -42.57
N LYS A 3 16.49 -31.30 -41.58
CA LYS A 3 16.37 -32.66 -41.06
C LYS A 3 17.01 -32.66 -39.68
N PHE A 4 16.19 -32.75 -38.66
CA PHE A 4 16.46 -33.18 -37.27
C PHE A 4 15.51 -32.41 -36.30
N LEU A 5 14.21 -32.59 -36.49
CA LEU A 5 13.28 -32.24 -35.43
C LEU A 5 12.01 -33.11 -35.49
N THR A 6 12.20 -34.43 -35.52
CA THR A 6 11.11 -35.39 -35.37
C THR A 6 11.62 -36.64 -34.68
N LEU A 7 11.92 -36.57 -33.38
CA LEU A 7 11.99 -37.78 -32.56
C LEU A 7 12.12 -37.41 -31.06
N ALA A 8 11.10 -36.87 -30.47
CA ALA A 8 10.94 -36.85 -29.00
C ALA A 8 9.51 -36.57 -28.59
N LEU A 9 8.55 -37.25 -29.23
CA LEU A 9 7.16 -37.18 -28.81
C LEU A 9 6.54 -38.58 -28.81
N LEU A 10 7.01 -39.42 -27.91
CA LEU A 10 6.35 -40.70 -27.58
C LEU A 10 7.00 -41.24 -26.31
N LEU A 11 6.22 -41.37 -25.27
CA LEU A 11 6.46 -42.00 -23.98
C LEU A 11 6.30 -41.00 -22.81
N VAL A 12 5.08 -40.73 -22.41
CA VAL A 12 4.60 -40.90 -21.02
C VAL A 12 3.06 -40.83 -21.04
N ILE A 13 2.45 -41.90 -21.44
CA ILE A 13 1.06 -42.19 -21.09
C ILE A 13 1.11 -43.52 -20.38
N ASN A 14 1.22 -43.51 -19.06
CA ASN A 14 0.80 -44.63 -18.19
C ASN A 14 1.02 -44.24 -16.73
N GLY A 15 -0.06 -44.19 -15.99
CA GLY A 15 0.02 -43.96 -14.54
C GLY A 15 -1.28 -43.50 -13.91
N CYS A 16 -2.40 -44.02 -14.40
CA CYS A 16 -3.66 -43.95 -13.64
C CYS A 16 -3.68 -45.14 -12.67
N SER A 17 -3.22 -44.94 -11.45
CA SER A 17 -3.40 -45.91 -10.36
C SER A 17 -4.52 -45.44 -9.45
N SER A 18 -5.66 -46.08 -9.61
CA SER A 18 -6.77 -46.07 -8.67
C SER A 18 -6.33 -46.75 -7.35
N VAL A 19 -6.19 -45.98 -6.30
CA VAL A 19 -6.04 -46.51 -4.93
C VAL A 19 -7.43 -46.55 -4.29
N THR A 20 -8.05 -47.70 -4.36
CA THR A 20 -9.12 -48.09 -3.46
C THR A 20 -8.47 -48.80 -2.29
N SER A 21 -8.50 -48.20 -1.12
CA SER A 21 -8.21 -48.90 0.15
C SER A 21 -9.20 -48.45 1.19
N ASN A 22 -10.23 -49.24 1.36
CA ASN A 22 -11.05 -49.29 2.56
C ASN A 22 -10.23 -49.91 3.69
N GLU A 23 -9.54 -49.09 4.46
CA GLU A 23 -9.07 -49.54 5.79
C GLU A 23 -10.11 -49.16 6.84
N VAL A 24 -10.78 -50.19 7.32
CA VAL A 24 -11.63 -50.15 8.51
C VAL A 24 -10.70 -50.06 9.72
N ILE A 25 -10.54 -48.87 10.25
CA ILE A 25 -9.81 -48.67 11.52
C ILE A 25 -10.72 -49.17 12.64
N LYS A 26 -10.35 -50.30 13.22
CA LYS A 26 -10.91 -50.76 14.49
C LYS A 26 -10.45 -49.78 15.57
N LEU A 27 -11.37 -49.02 16.14
CA LEU A 27 -11.14 -48.25 17.35
C LEU A 27 -11.00 -49.23 18.52
N ASP A 28 -9.77 -49.33 19.02
CA ASP A 28 -9.48 -49.95 20.29
C ASP A 28 -9.84 -48.96 21.40
N SER A 29 -10.73 -49.35 22.27
CA SER A 29 -11.35 -48.54 23.31
C SER A 29 -10.51 -48.51 24.60
N GLN A 30 -9.27 -48.07 24.54
CA GLN A 30 -8.48 -47.78 25.76
C GLN A 30 -7.43 -46.71 25.50
N SER A 31 -7.73 -45.53 25.95
CA SER A 31 -6.95 -44.40 26.43
C SER A 31 -7.50 -43.06 25.90
N ILE A 32 -8.60 -42.64 26.51
CA ILE A 32 -8.96 -41.21 26.43
C ILE A 32 -8.02 -40.47 27.36
N THR A 33 -6.85 -40.12 26.83
CA THR A 33 -6.03 -39.08 27.43
C THR A 33 -6.72 -37.74 27.09
N THR A 34 -7.27 -37.10 28.12
CA THR A 34 -7.85 -35.76 28.04
C THR A 34 -6.79 -34.78 27.58
N VAL A 35 -6.70 -34.59 26.27
CA VAL A 35 -5.95 -33.46 25.70
C VAL A 35 -6.79 -32.21 25.97
N SER A 36 -6.42 -31.48 27.01
CA SER A 36 -6.96 -30.15 27.24
C SER A 36 -6.77 -29.32 25.97
N PRO A 37 -7.81 -28.68 25.40
CA PRO A 37 -7.63 -27.83 24.25
C PRO A 37 -6.77 -26.67 24.69
N LYS A 38 -5.51 -26.64 24.22
CA LYS A 38 -4.67 -25.49 24.32
C LYS A 38 -5.36 -24.39 23.50
N ILE A 39 -6.06 -23.51 24.20
CA ILE A 39 -6.62 -22.30 23.60
C ILE A 39 -5.41 -21.53 23.08
N ILE A 40 -5.21 -21.58 21.76
CA ILE A 40 -4.30 -20.67 21.08
C ILE A 40 -4.99 -19.33 21.18
N GLU A 41 -4.58 -18.50 22.14
CA GLU A 41 -4.89 -17.07 22.10
C GLU A 41 -4.33 -16.53 20.79
N VAL A 42 -5.17 -16.49 19.76
CA VAL A 42 -4.90 -15.67 18.59
C VAL A 42 -4.99 -14.24 19.08
N LYS A 43 -3.83 -13.66 19.40
CA LYS A 43 -3.70 -12.24 19.60
C LYS A 43 -4.11 -11.60 18.27
N LEU A 44 -5.38 -11.22 18.18
CA LEU A 44 -5.87 -10.35 17.12
C LEU A 44 -5.03 -9.06 17.25
N GLU A 45 -4.04 -8.93 16.39
CA GLU A 45 -3.42 -7.63 16.16
C GLU A 45 -4.56 -6.71 15.72
N GLN A 46 -4.98 -5.85 16.65
CA GLN A 46 -5.95 -4.82 16.37
C GLN A 46 -5.26 -3.85 15.41
N THR A 47 -5.49 -4.02 14.11
CA THR A 47 -5.11 -3.00 13.15
C THR A 47 -5.80 -1.71 13.54
N PRO A 48 -5.08 -0.60 13.69
CA PRO A 48 -5.69 0.67 14.08
C PRO A 48 -6.85 0.98 13.15
N PHE A 49 -8.05 1.20 13.72
CA PHE A 49 -9.26 1.48 12.95
C PHE A 49 -9.21 2.89 12.33
N ASP A 50 -8.42 3.79 12.92
CA ASP A 50 -8.22 5.15 12.45
C ASP A 50 -6.89 5.28 11.69
N ILE A 51 -6.96 5.78 10.45
CA ILE A 51 -5.78 6.01 9.61
C ILE A 51 -4.76 6.96 10.27
N TRP A 52 -5.21 7.92 11.06
CA TRP A 52 -4.32 8.84 11.76
C TRP A 52 -3.60 8.17 12.93
N GLU A 53 -4.24 7.21 13.58
CA GLU A 53 -3.60 6.40 14.61
C GLU A 53 -2.52 5.50 13.98
N ARG A 54 -2.82 4.86 12.86
CA ARG A 54 -1.86 4.08 12.10
C ARG A 54 -0.64 4.91 11.72
N ILE A 55 -0.84 6.09 11.14
CA ILE A 55 0.26 7.02 10.82
C ILE A 55 1.08 7.37 12.06
N ARG A 56 0.44 7.73 13.20
CA ARG A 56 1.17 8.10 14.43
C ARG A 56 2.04 6.98 14.97
N LEU A 57 1.61 5.74 14.85
CA LEU A 57 2.36 4.58 15.32
C LEU A 57 3.61 4.29 14.47
N GLU A 58 3.58 4.67 13.21
CA GLU A 58 4.60 4.36 12.22
C GLU A 58 5.50 5.55 11.85
N LEU A 59 5.27 6.73 12.44
CA LEU A 59 6.12 7.89 12.22
C LEU A 59 7.57 7.59 12.63
N THR A 60 8.49 7.78 11.70
CA THR A 60 9.92 7.49 11.90
C THR A 60 10.79 8.72 11.85
N LEU A 61 10.35 9.81 11.23
CA LEU A 61 11.13 11.04 11.10
C LEU A 61 11.22 11.76 12.46
N VAL A 62 12.44 11.92 12.92
CA VAL A 62 12.74 12.72 14.11
C VAL A 62 13.07 14.14 13.70
N ILE A 63 12.27 15.10 14.14
CA ILE A 63 12.56 16.52 13.90
C ILE A 63 13.69 16.95 14.84
N PRO A 64 14.83 17.45 14.31
CA PRO A 64 15.90 17.97 15.14
C PRO A 64 15.41 19.08 16.07
N GLN A 65 15.92 19.10 17.31
CA GLN A 65 15.45 20.00 18.36
C GLN A 65 15.57 21.50 17.97
N ASP A 66 16.59 21.85 17.23
CA ASP A 66 16.82 23.20 16.69
C ASP A 66 15.77 23.62 15.64
N GLN A 67 15.15 22.66 14.96
CA GLN A 67 14.12 22.92 13.96
C GLN A 67 12.70 22.98 14.54
N ILE A 68 12.49 22.52 15.77
CA ILE A 68 11.17 22.57 16.41
C ILE A 68 10.65 23.99 16.55
N ALA A 69 11.52 24.96 16.86
CA ALA A 69 11.15 26.35 16.93
C ALA A 69 10.66 26.92 15.59
N ALA A 70 11.33 26.55 14.49
CA ALA A 70 10.92 26.96 13.14
C ALA A 70 9.56 26.39 12.74
N THR A 71 9.24 25.15 13.15
CA THR A 71 7.95 24.51 12.85
C THR A 71 6.79 25.10 13.68
N SER A 72 7.07 25.73 14.81
CA SER A 72 6.05 26.26 15.73
C SER A 72 5.10 27.26 15.05
N ILE A 73 5.64 28.14 14.20
CA ILE A 73 4.88 29.17 13.47
C ILE A 73 3.85 28.50 12.52
N TYR A 74 4.28 27.47 11.80
CA TYR A 74 3.41 26.74 10.86
C TYR A 74 2.33 25.95 11.62
N ARG A 75 2.71 25.30 12.72
CA ARG A 75 1.79 24.59 13.59
C ARG A 75 0.71 25.52 14.14
N GLU A 76 1.09 26.69 14.65
CA GLU A 76 0.15 27.68 15.18
C GLU A 76 -0.79 28.21 14.10
N ARG A 77 -0.27 28.47 12.89
CA ARG A 77 -1.08 28.90 11.72
C ARG A 77 -2.12 27.85 11.36
N LEU A 78 -1.74 26.56 11.29
CA LEU A 78 -2.67 25.47 11.04
C LEU A 78 -3.71 25.36 12.16
N TYR A 79 -3.29 25.44 13.42
CA TYR A 79 -4.17 25.35 14.57
C TYR A 79 -5.24 26.48 14.58
N LYS A 80 -4.87 27.67 14.19
CA LYS A 80 -5.78 28.82 14.06
C LYS A 80 -6.71 28.73 12.84
N ASN A 81 -6.38 27.93 11.84
CA ASN A 81 -7.17 27.82 10.60
C ASN A 81 -7.86 26.45 10.49
N GLN A 82 -8.78 26.17 11.40
CA GLN A 82 -9.52 24.91 11.42
C GLN A 82 -10.29 24.64 10.11
N THR A 83 -10.75 25.70 9.44
CA THR A 83 -11.45 25.55 8.15
C THR A 83 -10.50 24.97 7.07
N ALA A 84 -9.27 25.45 7.01
CA ALA A 84 -8.26 24.89 6.09
C ALA A 84 -7.91 23.45 6.46
N VAL A 85 -7.70 23.17 7.74
CA VAL A 85 -7.40 21.81 8.22
C VAL A 85 -8.53 20.84 7.86
N ASN A 86 -9.80 21.23 8.10
CA ASN A 86 -10.96 20.39 7.76
C ASN A 86 -11.06 20.16 6.25
N ARG A 87 -10.83 21.19 5.43
CA ARG A 87 -10.84 21.06 3.98
C ARG A 87 -9.78 20.08 3.50
N ILE A 88 -8.54 20.26 3.92
CA ILE A 88 -7.40 19.42 3.56
C ILE A 88 -7.62 17.98 4.02
N SER A 89 -8.08 17.78 5.26
CA SER A 89 -8.40 16.45 5.78
C SER A 89 -9.48 15.76 4.96
N LYS A 90 -10.52 16.48 4.55
CA LYS A 90 -11.59 15.96 3.70
C LYS A 90 -11.09 15.57 2.32
N SER A 91 -10.22 16.38 1.72
CA SER A 91 -9.61 16.05 0.41
C SER A 91 -8.75 14.79 0.52
N GLY A 92 -7.97 14.66 1.59
CA GLY A 92 -7.10 13.51 1.83
C GLY A 92 -7.85 12.20 2.07
N GLN A 93 -9.05 12.23 2.65
CA GLN A 93 -9.83 11.01 2.98
C GLN A 93 -9.94 10.03 1.81
N ARG A 94 -9.99 10.52 0.58
CA ARG A 94 -10.15 9.70 -0.62
C ARG A 94 -8.88 8.93 -1.00
N TYR A 95 -7.71 9.52 -0.77
CA TYR A 95 -6.45 9.04 -1.33
C TYR A 95 -5.40 8.66 -0.27
N LEU A 96 -5.51 9.19 0.95
CA LEU A 96 -4.52 8.98 2.01
C LEU A 96 -4.30 7.49 2.32
N HIS A 97 -5.36 6.71 2.34
CA HIS A 97 -5.23 5.26 2.57
C HIS A 97 -4.36 4.61 1.48
N HIS A 98 -4.57 4.99 0.22
CA HIS A 98 -3.80 4.45 -0.90
C HIS A 98 -2.32 4.86 -0.82
N THR A 99 -2.04 6.15 -0.63
CA THR A 99 -0.66 6.65 -0.53
C THR A 99 0.08 6.06 0.66
N LEU A 100 -0.60 5.90 1.81
CA LEU A 100 -0.04 5.28 3.01
C LEU A 100 0.30 3.81 2.76
N THR A 101 -0.68 3.02 2.29
CA THR A 101 -0.46 1.60 2.01
C THR A 101 0.68 1.40 1.01
N ARG A 102 0.77 2.28 0.02
CA ARG A 102 1.85 2.19 -0.97
C ARG A 102 3.22 2.51 -0.39
N ALA A 103 3.32 3.49 0.51
CA ALA A 103 4.56 3.78 1.22
C ALA A 103 5.01 2.58 2.07
N GLU A 104 4.09 1.95 2.80
CA GLU A 104 4.36 0.77 3.63
C GLU A 104 4.81 -0.43 2.78
N GLU A 105 4.10 -0.75 1.70
CA GLU A 105 4.46 -1.84 0.78
C GLU A 105 5.88 -1.70 0.22
N LEU A 106 6.34 -0.47 0.02
CA LEU A 106 7.66 -0.15 -0.49
C LEU A 106 8.71 0.01 0.61
N GLY A 107 8.32 -0.11 1.89
CA GLY A 107 9.22 0.11 3.03
C GLY A 107 9.71 1.55 3.15
N LEU A 108 8.93 2.51 2.64
CA LEU A 108 9.25 3.93 2.70
C LEU A 108 8.70 4.54 4.00
N PRO A 109 9.32 5.63 4.51
CA PRO A 109 8.76 6.37 5.64
C PRO A 109 7.32 6.78 5.37
N VAL A 110 6.40 6.48 6.30
CA VAL A 110 4.97 6.77 6.16
C VAL A 110 4.66 8.26 6.02
N GLU A 111 5.55 9.11 6.51
CA GLU A 111 5.47 10.56 6.37
C GLU A 111 5.41 11.02 4.91
N LEU A 112 5.99 10.24 3.98
CA LEU A 112 5.91 10.54 2.55
C LEU A 112 4.47 10.52 2.04
N ALA A 113 3.61 9.68 2.61
CA ALA A 113 2.19 9.66 2.28
C ALA A 113 1.46 10.96 2.61
N LEU A 114 2.07 11.82 3.44
CA LEU A 114 1.52 13.11 3.84
C LEU A 114 1.97 14.27 2.94
N LEU A 115 2.96 14.08 2.06
CA LEU A 115 3.43 15.13 1.15
C LEU A 115 2.31 15.74 0.29
N PRO A 116 1.35 14.98 -0.25
CA PRO A 116 0.25 15.55 -1.02
C PRO A 116 -0.60 16.58 -0.27
N PHE A 117 -0.62 16.56 1.08
CA PHE A 117 -1.26 17.63 1.85
C PHE A 117 -0.59 19.00 1.63
N VAL A 118 0.72 19.01 1.49
CA VAL A 118 1.52 20.22 1.32
C VAL A 118 1.59 20.63 -0.15
N GLU A 119 1.70 19.66 -1.05
CA GLU A 119 1.90 19.89 -2.48
C GLU A 119 0.62 20.36 -3.19
N SER A 120 -0.52 19.77 -2.85
CA SER A 120 -1.77 20.00 -3.62
C SER A 120 -3.04 19.97 -2.79
N GLU A 121 -2.95 19.82 -1.47
CA GLU A 121 -4.11 19.52 -0.61
C GLU A 121 -4.86 18.24 -1.08
N PHE A 122 -4.15 17.26 -1.65
CA PHE A 122 -4.70 16.05 -2.30
C PHE A 122 -5.64 16.34 -3.48
N ASP A 123 -5.46 17.46 -4.17
CA ASP A 123 -6.20 17.73 -5.41
C ASP A 123 -5.49 17.09 -6.62
N PRO A 124 -6.09 16.05 -7.25
CA PRO A 124 -5.50 15.40 -8.41
C PRO A 124 -5.44 16.29 -9.65
N TYR A 125 -6.21 17.38 -9.67
CA TYR A 125 -6.22 18.34 -10.77
C TYR A 125 -5.41 19.59 -10.51
N ALA A 126 -4.75 19.68 -9.36
CA ALA A 126 -3.87 20.80 -9.04
C ALA A 126 -2.82 21.00 -10.12
N LYS A 127 -2.60 22.26 -10.49
CA LYS A 127 -1.56 22.66 -11.44
C LYS A 127 -0.93 23.95 -10.97
N SER A 128 0.40 23.94 -10.80
CA SER A 128 1.16 25.13 -10.44
C SER A 128 1.39 26.04 -11.65
N VAL A 129 1.86 27.25 -11.39
CA VAL A 129 2.23 28.22 -12.44
C VAL A 129 3.35 27.65 -13.32
N ASP A 130 4.27 26.90 -12.74
CA ASP A 130 5.43 26.30 -13.43
C ASP A 130 5.09 24.96 -14.09
N GLY A 131 3.81 24.51 -14.00
CA GLY A 131 3.33 23.31 -14.69
C GLY A 131 3.41 22.02 -13.89
N ALA A 132 3.79 22.05 -12.61
CA ALA A 132 3.68 20.90 -11.73
C ALA A 132 2.21 20.46 -11.62
N THR A 133 1.94 19.16 -11.63
CA THR A 133 0.57 18.63 -11.81
C THR A 133 0.29 17.44 -10.92
N GLY A 134 -0.97 17.32 -10.47
CA GLY A 134 -1.49 16.18 -9.70
C GLY A 134 -1.19 16.28 -8.20
N ILE A 135 -1.56 15.23 -7.45
CA ILE A 135 -1.41 15.23 -5.98
C ILE A 135 0.06 15.36 -5.56
N TRP A 136 1.00 14.86 -6.36
CA TRP A 136 2.44 14.86 -6.11
C TRP A 136 3.18 16.03 -6.74
N GLN A 137 2.48 16.89 -7.49
CA GLN A 137 3.05 18.04 -8.20
C GLN A 137 4.25 17.66 -9.08
N PHE A 138 4.10 16.58 -9.87
CA PHE A 138 5.12 16.20 -10.85
C PHE A 138 5.29 17.27 -11.93
N MET A 139 6.53 17.70 -12.13
CA MET A 139 6.89 18.48 -13.32
C MET A 139 6.71 17.62 -14.59
N PRO A 140 6.36 18.23 -15.74
CA PRO A 140 6.12 17.48 -16.98
C PRO A 140 7.28 16.54 -17.37
N ALA A 141 8.51 17.03 -17.35
CA ALA A 141 9.70 16.24 -17.68
C ALA A 141 9.91 15.07 -16.69
N THR A 142 9.77 15.34 -15.39
CA THR A 142 9.91 14.31 -14.36
C THR A 142 8.82 13.24 -14.50
N GLY A 143 7.58 13.64 -14.76
CA GLY A 143 6.49 12.69 -14.97
C GLY A 143 6.75 11.78 -16.17
N GLU A 144 7.26 12.33 -17.27
CA GLU A 144 7.61 11.56 -18.47
C GLU A 144 8.77 10.57 -18.19
N GLU A 145 9.82 11.03 -17.51
CA GLU A 145 10.96 10.20 -17.10
C GLU A 145 10.53 8.98 -16.26
N TRP A 146 9.57 9.16 -15.39
CA TRP A 146 9.01 8.09 -14.55
C TRP A 146 7.85 7.35 -15.22
N GLY A 147 7.58 7.57 -16.51
CA GLY A 147 6.62 6.81 -17.30
C GLY A 147 5.17 7.22 -17.12
N LEU A 148 4.90 8.38 -16.53
CA LEU A 148 3.56 8.94 -16.41
C LEU A 148 3.13 9.52 -17.77
N LYS A 149 2.45 8.69 -18.56
CA LYS A 149 2.01 9.03 -19.91
C LYS A 149 1.01 10.19 -19.88
N SER A 150 1.16 11.11 -20.83
CA SER A 150 0.22 12.20 -21.05
C SER A 150 -0.14 12.32 -22.53
N ASN A 151 -1.41 12.55 -22.81
CA ASN A 151 -1.92 12.83 -24.15
C ASN A 151 -3.06 13.86 -24.08
N TRP A 152 -3.80 14.10 -25.17
CA TRP A 152 -4.82 15.14 -25.22
C TRP A 152 -6.02 14.91 -24.27
N TRP A 153 -6.27 13.68 -23.82
CA TRP A 153 -7.40 13.32 -22.96
C TRP A 153 -7.00 12.69 -21.62
N TYR A 154 -5.75 12.26 -21.48
CA TYR A 154 -5.25 11.59 -20.28
C TYR A 154 -3.91 12.20 -19.83
N ASP A 155 -3.74 12.40 -18.55
CA ASP A 155 -2.51 12.84 -17.93
C ASP A 155 -2.23 11.99 -16.69
N GLY A 156 -1.25 11.08 -16.78
CA GLY A 156 -0.88 10.16 -15.72
C GLY A 156 -0.46 10.83 -14.42
N LYS A 157 -0.02 12.08 -14.47
CA LYS A 157 0.29 12.87 -13.27
C LYS A 157 -0.94 13.21 -12.43
N LYS A 158 -2.13 13.22 -13.07
CA LYS A 158 -3.44 13.44 -12.41
C LYS A 158 -4.10 12.15 -11.96
N ASP A 159 -3.63 11.03 -12.46
CA ASP A 159 -4.07 9.70 -12.05
C ASP A 159 -3.35 9.31 -10.76
N VAL A 160 -4.10 9.31 -9.65
CA VAL A 160 -3.51 9.06 -8.32
C VAL A 160 -2.90 7.68 -8.22
N LEU A 161 -3.52 6.68 -8.87
CA LEU A 161 -3.01 5.30 -8.83
C LEU A 161 -1.75 5.15 -9.67
N ALA A 162 -1.72 5.79 -10.84
CA ALA A 162 -0.56 5.72 -11.72
C ALA A 162 0.63 6.51 -11.18
N SER A 163 0.39 7.59 -10.43
CA SER A 163 1.42 8.49 -9.93
C SER A 163 1.93 8.13 -8.53
N THR A 164 1.31 7.17 -7.84
CA THR A 164 1.71 6.67 -6.53
C THR A 164 2.32 5.27 -6.63
#